data_8eca2ee642bf9582f8fc1ee4ba1406af
#
_entry.id   8eca2ee642bf9582f8fc1ee4ba1406af
#
_cell.length_a   1.000
_cell.length_b   1.000
_cell.length_c   1.000
_cell.angle_alpha   90.00
_cell.angle_beta   90.00
_cell.angle_gamma   90.00
#
_symmetry.space_group_name_H-M   'P 1'
#
loop_
_entity.id
_entity.type
_entity.pdbx_description
1 polymer ?
#
loop_
_entity_poly.entity_id
_entity_poly.type
_entity_poly.pdbx_seq_one_letter_code
_entity_poly.pdbx_strand_id
1 'polypeptide(L)'
;LIELFNYNWQVRNDWFTWCGTLSVEELTKKRVGGIGSILHTLYHVVNCEQLWINQMLGKPVLTRDMNTIVTLEEVIRFSEETKLNTLEFLQSWSEDEEVKNLVITSKNGQTYTFPYGKVVRHIITHEIHHIGQLSIWSRELGKKPVSSDLIFRDYK
;
A
#
# COMPACT_ATOMS: atom_id res chain seq x y z
N LEU A 1 -16.32 -3.64 0.22
CA LEU A 1 -14.88 -3.91 0.18
C LEU A 1 -14.14 -2.95 -0.75
N ILE A 2 -14.59 -2.80 -2.00
CA ILE A 2 -13.97 -1.90 -3.00
C ILE A 2 -13.91 -0.45 -2.49
N GLU A 3 -14.89 0.00 -1.74
CA GLU A 3 -14.96 1.33 -1.15
C GLU A 3 -13.74 1.64 -0.26
N LEU A 4 -13.27 0.66 0.52
CA LEU A 4 -12.09 0.86 1.37
C LEU A 4 -10.78 0.89 0.57
N PHE A 5 -10.70 0.17 -0.55
CA PHE A 5 -9.58 0.34 -1.49
C PHE A 5 -9.62 1.71 -2.16
N ASN A 6 -10.80 2.17 -2.59
CA ASN A 6 -10.96 3.52 -3.15
C ASN A 6 -10.53 4.60 -2.15
N TYR A 7 -10.89 4.45 -0.87
CA TYR A 7 -10.42 5.32 0.21
C TYR A 7 -8.89 5.30 0.31
N ASN A 8 -8.26 4.14 0.40
CA ASN A 8 -6.80 4.02 0.49
C ASN A 8 -6.12 4.69 -0.71
N TRP A 9 -6.60 4.46 -1.93
CA TRP A 9 -6.04 5.09 -3.14
C TRP A 9 -6.19 6.60 -3.14
N GLN A 10 -7.31 7.15 -2.66
CA GLN A 10 -7.48 8.60 -2.53
C GLN A 10 -6.46 9.18 -1.53
N VAL A 11 -6.34 8.58 -0.35
CA VAL A 11 -5.39 9.01 0.66
C VAL A 11 -3.94 8.91 0.15
N ARG A 12 -3.62 7.80 -0.52
CA ARG A 12 -2.31 7.58 -1.14
C ARG A 12 -1.97 8.65 -2.18
N ASN A 13 -2.90 8.97 -3.07
CA ASN A 13 -2.72 10.00 -4.09
C ASN A 13 -2.52 11.39 -3.49
N ASP A 14 -3.24 11.72 -2.42
CA ASP A 14 -3.04 12.96 -1.69
C ASP A 14 -1.64 13.01 -1.04
N TRP A 15 -1.15 11.89 -0.51
CA TRP A 15 0.22 11.80 -0.03
C TRP A 15 1.25 11.93 -1.14
N PHE A 16 1.01 11.37 -2.33
CA PHE A 16 1.88 11.60 -3.49
C PHE A 16 1.96 13.09 -3.84
N THR A 17 0.83 13.78 -3.88
CA THR A 17 0.76 15.22 -4.12
C THR A 17 1.51 15.99 -3.02
N TRP A 18 1.30 15.64 -1.76
CA TRP A 18 1.98 16.23 -0.62
C TRP A 18 3.51 16.03 -0.71
N CYS A 19 3.96 14.84 -1.07
CA CYS A 19 5.38 14.50 -1.27
C CYS A 19 6.03 15.31 -2.39
N GLY A 20 5.27 15.73 -3.40
CA GLY A 20 5.75 16.60 -4.48
C GLY A 20 6.25 17.97 -4.00
N THR A 21 5.92 18.36 -2.77
CA THR A 21 6.42 19.59 -2.13
C THR A 21 7.77 19.43 -1.40
N LEU A 22 8.29 18.18 -1.32
CA LEU A 22 9.53 17.85 -0.62
C LEU A 22 10.69 17.63 -1.58
N SER A 23 11.91 17.88 -1.08
CA SER A 23 13.12 17.46 -1.77
C SER A 23 13.30 15.93 -1.73
N VAL A 24 14.08 15.40 -2.68
CA VAL A 24 14.46 13.96 -2.68
C VAL A 24 15.15 13.58 -1.38
N GLU A 25 15.99 14.45 -0.83
CA GLU A 25 16.68 14.25 0.45
C GLU A 25 15.69 14.05 1.60
N GLU A 26 14.66 14.87 1.70
CA GLU A 26 13.64 14.72 2.74
C GLU A 26 12.77 13.48 2.54
N LEU A 27 12.46 13.10 1.30
CA LEU A 27 11.71 11.89 0.97
C LEU A 27 12.47 10.61 1.35
N THR A 28 13.78 10.59 1.17
CA THR A 28 14.64 9.41 1.41
C THR A 28 15.36 9.43 2.76
N LYS A 29 15.29 10.55 3.48
CA LYS A 29 15.92 10.70 4.80
C LYS A 29 15.46 9.62 5.77
N LYS A 30 16.43 9.00 6.43
CA LYS A 30 16.16 8.00 7.47
C LYS A 30 15.47 8.63 8.67
N ARG A 31 14.34 8.05 9.05
CA ARG A 31 13.51 8.48 10.20
C ARG A 31 13.32 7.33 11.17
N VAL A 32 12.97 7.66 12.40
CA VAL A 32 12.68 6.67 13.45
C VAL A 32 11.30 6.06 13.20
N GLY A 33 11.24 4.74 13.28
CA GLY A 33 10.01 3.96 13.17
C GLY A 33 9.67 3.50 11.75
N GLY A 34 8.73 2.57 11.66
CA GLY A 34 8.21 2.04 10.40
C GLY A 34 9.29 1.51 9.46
N ILE A 35 9.12 1.82 8.19
CA ILE A 35 10.05 1.46 7.10
C ILE A 35 11.29 2.38 7.07
N GLY A 36 11.24 3.49 7.78
CA GLY A 36 12.37 4.38 8.01
C GLY A 36 12.50 5.57 7.06
N SER A 37 11.68 5.71 6.03
CA SER A 37 11.59 6.92 5.20
C SER A 37 10.21 7.11 4.60
N ILE A 38 9.88 8.34 4.21
CA ILE A 38 8.59 8.68 3.58
C ILE A 38 8.44 7.93 2.26
N LEU A 39 9.44 8.01 1.38
CA LEU A 39 9.41 7.38 0.06
C LEU A 39 9.28 5.86 0.14
N HIS A 40 10.10 5.23 0.98
CA HIS A 40 10.09 3.78 1.13
C HIS A 40 8.81 3.26 1.82
N THR A 41 8.19 4.06 2.68
CA THR A 41 6.90 3.72 3.27
C THR A 41 5.79 3.71 2.21
N LEU A 42 5.74 4.70 1.33
CA LEU A 42 4.80 4.73 0.20
C LEU A 42 5.04 3.57 -0.78
N TYR A 43 6.30 3.28 -1.10
CA TYR A 43 6.63 2.10 -1.89
C TYR A 43 6.16 0.81 -1.21
N HIS A 44 6.39 0.69 0.10
CA HIS A 44 6.04 -0.50 0.87
C HIS A 44 4.54 -0.81 0.86
N VAL A 45 3.68 0.21 0.99
CA VAL A 45 2.22 -0.02 0.95
C VAL A 45 1.75 -0.48 -0.43
N VAL A 46 2.28 0.11 -1.51
CA VAL A 46 2.00 -0.32 -2.89
C VAL A 46 2.49 -1.75 -3.11
N ASN A 47 3.70 -2.05 -2.67
CA ASN A 47 4.30 -3.37 -2.80
C ASN A 47 3.52 -4.44 -2.01
N CYS A 48 3.03 -4.11 -0.83
CA CYS A 48 2.17 -5.01 -0.04
C CYS A 48 0.87 -5.32 -0.79
N GLU A 49 0.19 -4.31 -1.34
CA GLU A 49 -1.03 -4.49 -2.11
C GLU A 49 -0.79 -5.42 -3.30
N GLN A 50 0.18 -5.11 -4.17
CA GLN A 50 0.44 -5.91 -5.36
C GLN A 50 0.88 -7.34 -5.03
N LEU A 51 1.70 -7.53 -4.01
CA LEU A 51 2.18 -8.84 -3.58
C LEU A 51 1.01 -9.76 -3.26
N TRP A 52 0.12 -9.33 -2.40
CA TRP A 52 -1.01 -10.15 -1.96
C TRP A 52 -2.04 -10.37 -3.07
N ILE A 53 -2.37 -9.33 -3.83
CA ILE A 53 -3.32 -9.41 -4.95
C ILE A 53 -2.79 -10.35 -6.03
N ASN A 54 -1.53 -10.20 -6.44
CA ASN A 54 -0.95 -11.05 -7.48
C ASN A 54 -0.86 -12.51 -7.02
N GLN A 55 -0.56 -12.77 -5.77
CA GLN A 55 -0.59 -14.14 -5.22
C GLN A 55 -1.99 -14.76 -5.28
N MET A 56 -3.04 -14.01 -4.91
CA MET A 56 -4.42 -14.50 -5.00
C MET A 56 -4.88 -14.71 -6.45
N LEU A 57 -4.40 -13.89 -7.39
CA LEU A 57 -4.65 -14.03 -8.83
C LEU A 57 -3.80 -15.11 -9.51
N GLY A 58 -2.81 -15.69 -8.82
CA GLY A 58 -1.84 -16.60 -9.44
C GLY A 58 -0.92 -15.91 -10.45
N LYS A 59 -0.79 -14.57 -10.38
CA LYS A 59 0.10 -13.75 -11.23
C LYS A 59 1.49 -13.62 -10.60
N PRO A 60 2.53 -13.35 -11.39
CA PRO A 60 3.88 -13.10 -10.87
C PRO A 60 3.87 -11.90 -9.91
N VAL A 61 4.54 -12.07 -8.76
CA VAL A 61 4.80 -10.97 -7.82
C VAL A 61 5.96 -10.15 -8.36
N LEU A 62 5.77 -8.83 -8.44
CA LEU A 62 6.83 -7.91 -8.82
C LEU A 62 7.76 -7.69 -7.64
N THR A 63 9.03 -8.08 -7.79
CA THR A 63 10.04 -7.95 -6.75
C THR A 63 11.07 -6.90 -7.14
N ARG A 64 11.24 -5.88 -6.29
CA ARG A 64 12.29 -4.87 -6.41
C ARG A 64 13.00 -4.70 -5.08
N ASP A 65 14.31 -4.48 -5.14
CA ASP A 65 15.04 -4.04 -3.95
C ASP A 65 14.60 -2.61 -3.62
N MET A 66 14.06 -2.44 -2.42
CA MET A 66 13.56 -1.14 -1.94
C MET A 66 14.67 -0.08 -1.92
N ASN A 67 15.92 -0.47 -1.73
CA ASN A 67 17.07 0.44 -1.74
C ASN A 67 17.34 1.04 -3.13
N THR A 68 16.81 0.44 -4.19
CA THR A 68 16.91 0.98 -5.56
C THR A 68 15.83 2.01 -5.88
N ILE A 69 14.83 2.18 -5.03
CA ILE A 69 13.76 3.16 -5.18
C ILE A 69 14.26 4.51 -4.66
N VAL A 70 14.47 5.46 -5.56
CA VAL A 70 15.09 6.75 -5.24
C VAL A 70 14.27 7.97 -5.66
N THR A 71 13.18 7.78 -6.43
CA THR A 71 12.31 8.87 -6.87
C THR A 71 10.84 8.63 -6.53
N LEU A 72 10.10 9.71 -6.35
CA LEU A 72 8.66 9.68 -6.12
C LEU A 72 7.91 9.15 -7.37
N GLU A 73 8.37 9.53 -8.54
CA GLU A 73 7.77 9.13 -9.82
C GLU A 73 7.80 7.62 -10.02
N GLU A 74 8.85 6.94 -9.56
CA GLU A 74 8.91 5.47 -9.60
C GLU A 74 7.79 4.83 -8.76
N VAL A 75 7.52 5.39 -7.58
CA VAL A 75 6.48 4.88 -6.67
C VAL A 75 5.09 5.16 -7.22
N ILE A 76 4.86 6.36 -7.76
CA ILE A 76 3.59 6.74 -8.38
C ILE A 76 3.29 5.80 -9.56
N ARG A 77 4.25 5.62 -10.47
CA ARG A 77 4.09 4.72 -11.62
C ARG A 77 3.80 3.29 -11.17
N PHE A 78 4.52 2.80 -10.20
CA PHE A 78 4.31 1.45 -9.64
C PHE A 78 2.90 1.30 -9.05
N SER A 79 2.40 2.33 -8.35
CA SER A 79 1.03 2.35 -7.83
C SER A 79 -0.03 2.31 -8.94
N GLU A 80 0.17 3.07 -10.02
CA GLU A 80 -0.75 3.08 -11.15
C GLU A 80 -0.78 1.75 -11.91
N GLU A 81 0.40 1.18 -12.18
CA GLU A 81 0.54 -0.10 -12.88
C GLU A 81 -0.09 -1.26 -12.09
N THR A 82 0.18 -1.35 -10.80
CA THR A 82 -0.28 -2.46 -9.97
C THR A 82 -1.76 -2.36 -9.61
N LYS A 83 -2.32 -1.15 -9.56
CA LYS A 83 -3.74 -0.89 -9.30
C LYS A 83 -4.66 -1.62 -10.29
N LEU A 84 -4.23 -1.82 -11.54
CA LEU A 84 -5.04 -2.51 -12.55
C LEU A 84 -5.37 -3.95 -12.14
N ASN A 85 -4.40 -4.70 -11.63
CA ASN A 85 -4.63 -6.04 -11.12
C ASN A 85 -5.55 -6.05 -9.89
N THR A 86 -5.39 -5.07 -9.00
CA THR A 86 -6.27 -4.92 -7.85
C THR A 86 -7.71 -4.65 -8.27
N LEU A 87 -7.92 -3.77 -9.25
CA LEU A 87 -9.26 -3.48 -9.79
C LEU A 87 -9.90 -4.73 -10.41
N GLU A 88 -9.16 -5.47 -11.25
CA GLU A 88 -9.63 -6.73 -11.85
C GLU A 88 -10.06 -7.71 -10.75
N PHE A 89 -9.24 -7.89 -9.71
CA PHE A 89 -9.54 -8.75 -8.58
C PHE A 89 -10.82 -8.33 -7.84
N LEU A 90 -10.96 -7.02 -7.54
CA LEU A 90 -12.10 -6.50 -6.81
C LEU A 90 -13.41 -6.55 -7.61
N GLN A 91 -13.34 -6.41 -8.94
CA GLN A 91 -14.49 -6.55 -9.82
C GLN A 91 -15.06 -7.98 -9.86
N SER A 92 -14.19 -8.98 -9.66
CA SER A 92 -14.57 -10.40 -9.57
C SER A 92 -14.95 -10.83 -8.15
N TRP A 93 -14.87 -9.95 -7.16
CA TRP A 93 -15.10 -10.29 -5.76
C TRP A 93 -16.55 -10.72 -5.49
N SER A 94 -16.69 -11.86 -4.82
CA SER A 94 -17.97 -12.43 -4.40
C SER A 94 -17.85 -13.06 -3.02
N GLU A 95 -18.96 -13.52 -2.45
CA GLU A 95 -18.96 -14.28 -1.20
C GLU A 95 -18.14 -15.58 -1.31
N ASP A 96 -18.11 -16.20 -2.49
CA ASP A 96 -17.30 -17.39 -2.73
C ASP A 96 -15.78 -17.07 -2.71
N GLU A 97 -15.39 -15.88 -3.14
CA GLU A 97 -13.99 -15.43 -3.05
C GLU A 97 -13.57 -15.20 -1.58
N GLU A 98 -14.47 -14.74 -0.73
CA GLU A 98 -14.21 -14.47 0.69
C GLU A 98 -13.61 -15.68 1.42
N VAL A 99 -14.08 -16.88 1.08
CA VAL A 99 -13.73 -18.14 1.76
C VAL A 99 -12.63 -18.95 1.07
N LYS A 100 -12.20 -18.56 -0.12
CA LYS A 100 -11.03 -19.18 -0.78
C LYS A 100 -9.78 -19.01 0.06
N ASN A 101 -8.88 -19.97 -0.05
CA ASN A 101 -7.64 -19.98 0.69
C ASN A 101 -6.42 -19.68 -0.18
N LEU A 102 -5.61 -18.75 0.26
CA LEU A 102 -4.26 -18.55 -0.24
C LEU A 102 -3.30 -19.41 0.58
N VAL A 103 -2.54 -20.26 -0.10
CA VAL A 103 -1.51 -21.10 0.51
C VAL A 103 -0.14 -20.55 0.11
N ILE A 104 0.67 -20.17 1.10
CA ILE A 104 2.04 -19.68 0.88
C ILE A 104 3.02 -20.57 1.61
N THR A 105 4.14 -20.87 0.94
CA THR A 105 5.28 -21.55 1.56
C THR A 105 6.41 -20.55 1.72
N SER A 106 6.85 -20.34 2.97
CA SER A 106 7.97 -19.48 3.29
C SER A 106 9.30 -20.11 2.86
N LYS A 107 10.38 -19.30 2.83
CA LYS A 107 11.72 -19.76 2.45
C LYS A 107 12.26 -20.88 3.34
N ASN A 108 11.80 -20.99 4.58
CA ASN A 108 12.17 -22.09 5.51
C ASN A 108 11.27 -23.34 5.35
N GLY A 109 10.40 -23.38 4.33
CA GLY A 109 9.53 -24.53 4.05
C GLY A 109 8.24 -24.55 4.86
N GLN A 110 7.99 -23.57 5.72
CA GLN A 110 6.76 -23.47 6.50
C GLN A 110 5.60 -23.01 5.61
N THR A 111 4.47 -23.72 5.68
CA THR A 111 3.25 -23.41 4.91
C THR A 111 2.25 -22.65 5.78
N TYR A 112 1.69 -21.59 5.21
CA TYR A 112 0.64 -20.77 5.82
C TYR A 112 -0.58 -20.78 4.91
N THR A 113 -1.76 -20.78 5.52
CA THR A 113 -3.04 -20.72 4.80
C THR A 113 -3.86 -19.57 5.34
N PHE A 114 -4.29 -18.68 4.45
CA PHE A 114 -5.09 -17.50 4.79
C PHE A 114 -6.35 -17.44 3.92
N PRO A 115 -7.54 -17.27 4.51
CA PRO A 115 -8.72 -16.92 3.73
C PRO A 115 -8.51 -15.62 2.95
N TYR A 116 -8.97 -15.55 1.70
CA TYR A 116 -8.85 -14.33 0.89
C TYR A 116 -9.46 -13.11 1.58
N GLY A 117 -10.61 -13.26 2.23
CA GLY A 117 -11.22 -12.20 3.00
C GLY A 117 -10.33 -11.63 4.11
N LYS A 118 -9.51 -12.46 4.74
CA LYS A 118 -8.51 -12.00 5.72
C LYS A 118 -7.38 -11.26 5.04
N VAL A 119 -6.93 -11.73 3.86
CA VAL A 119 -5.83 -11.10 3.11
C VAL A 119 -6.22 -9.69 2.64
N VAL A 120 -7.42 -9.52 2.06
CA VAL A 120 -7.85 -8.20 1.58
C VAL A 120 -8.03 -7.20 2.73
N ARG A 121 -8.52 -7.64 3.88
CA ARG A 121 -8.61 -6.79 5.08
C ARG A 121 -7.21 -6.43 5.61
N HIS A 122 -6.25 -7.36 5.53
CA HIS A 122 -4.86 -7.09 5.88
C HIS A 122 -4.26 -6.00 4.98
N ILE A 123 -4.45 -6.06 3.66
CA ILE A 123 -3.99 -5.03 2.73
C ILE A 123 -4.50 -3.65 3.16
N ILE A 124 -5.80 -3.53 3.41
CA ILE A 124 -6.44 -2.27 3.79
C ILE A 124 -5.86 -1.73 5.11
N THR A 125 -5.83 -2.55 6.16
CA THR A 125 -5.38 -2.14 7.49
C THR A 125 -3.88 -1.86 7.54
N HIS A 126 -3.09 -2.56 6.74
CA HIS A 126 -1.65 -2.37 6.60
C HIS A 126 -1.32 -0.97 6.04
N GLU A 127 -2.02 -0.55 4.99
CA GLU A 127 -1.84 0.79 4.45
C GLU A 127 -2.24 1.88 5.46
N ILE A 128 -3.41 1.73 6.10
CA ILE A 128 -3.87 2.67 7.15
C ILE A 128 -2.83 2.82 8.26
N HIS A 129 -2.22 1.70 8.70
CA HIS A 129 -1.17 1.72 9.70
C HIS A 129 0.04 2.58 9.27
N HIS A 130 0.53 2.39 8.05
CA HIS A 130 1.68 3.13 7.54
C HIS A 130 1.38 4.60 7.24
N ILE A 131 0.16 4.92 6.80
CA ILE A 131 -0.30 6.31 6.63
C ILE A 131 -0.23 7.09 7.95
N GLY A 132 -0.54 6.44 9.07
CA GLY A 132 -0.37 7.04 10.40
C GLY A 132 1.07 7.45 10.69
N GLN A 133 2.05 6.67 10.25
CA GLN A 133 3.48 6.99 10.39
C GLN A 133 3.87 8.22 9.56
N LEU A 134 3.37 8.36 8.34
CA LEU A 134 3.59 9.55 7.50
C LEU A 134 3.05 10.81 8.18
N SER A 135 1.93 10.71 8.88
CA SER A 135 1.33 11.84 9.61
C SER A 135 2.22 12.35 10.74
N ILE A 136 2.97 11.48 11.41
CA ILE A 136 3.94 11.87 12.45
C ILE A 136 5.10 12.63 11.79
N TRP A 137 5.71 12.06 10.76
CA TRP A 137 6.87 12.65 10.10
C TRP A 137 6.55 13.98 9.40
N SER A 138 5.34 14.16 8.88
CA SER A 138 4.91 15.43 8.31
C SER A 138 4.90 16.55 9.36
N ARG A 139 4.45 16.24 10.58
CA ARG A 139 4.46 17.21 11.71
C ARG A 139 5.86 17.53 12.18
N GLU A 140 6.78 16.57 12.19
CA GLU A 140 8.20 16.83 12.48
C GLU A 140 8.83 17.79 11.47
N LEU A 141 8.35 17.80 10.21
CA LEU A 141 8.74 18.76 9.18
C LEU A 141 8.02 20.11 9.29
N GLY A 142 7.18 20.30 10.30
CA GLY A 142 6.37 21.52 10.46
C GLY A 142 5.28 21.66 9.39
N LYS A 143 4.90 20.57 8.71
CA LYS A 143 3.90 20.56 7.65
C LYS A 143 2.60 19.90 8.12
N LYS A 144 1.47 20.44 7.65
CA LYS A 144 0.17 19.80 7.88
C LYS A 144 0.11 18.46 7.15
N PRO A 145 -0.26 17.37 7.84
CA PRO A 145 -0.44 16.07 7.18
C PRO A 145 -1.65 16.07 6.25
N VAL A 146 -1.67 15.11 5.35
CA VAL A 146 -2.88 14.74 4.60
C VAL A 146 -3.94 14.25 5.59
N SER A 147 -5.20 14.67 5.43
CA SER A 147 -6.30 14.11 6.21
C SER A 147 -6.61 12.70 5.76
N SER A 148 -6.64 11.78 6.70
CA SER A 148 -7.06 10.39 6.51
C SER A 148 -8.45 10.11 7.10
N ASP A 149 -9.21 11.15 7.44
CA ASP A 149 -10.54 10.98 8.04
C ASP A 149 -11.53 10.47 6.98
N LEU A 150 -11.87 9.19 7.08
CA LEU A 150 -12.76 8.48 6.18
C LEU A 150 -14.11 9.19 5.99
N ILE A 151 -14.66 9.72 7.07
CA ILE A 151 -16.01 10.33 7.09
C ILE A 151 -16.15 11.56 6.16
N PHE A 152 -15.03 12.21 5.82
CA PHE A 152 -15.02 13.39 4.96
C PHE A 152 -14.63 13.07 3.51
N ARG A 153 -14.52 11.78 3.15
CA ARG A 153 -14.11 11.36 1.81
C ARG A 153 -15.30 10.75 1.05
N ASP A 154 -15.45 11.16 -0.19
CA ASP A 154 -16.33 10.48 -1.14
C ASP A 154 -15.51 9.40 -1.85
N TYR A 155 -15.72 8.15 -1.48
CA TYR A 155 -14.97 6.98 -1.95
C TYR A 155 -15.84 5.92 -2.63
N LYS A 156 -17.07 6.27 -2.95
CA LYS A 156 -18.05 5.40 -3.64
C LYS A 156 -17.74 5.28 -5.14
#